data_dc3d332dfc3e57abe33d56aa48ea7fd7
#
_entry.id   dc3d332dfc3e57abe33d56aa48ea7fd7
#
_cell.length_a   1.000
_cell.length_b   1.000
_cell.length_c   1.000
_cell.angle_alpha   90.00
_cell.angle_beta   90.00
_cell.angle_gamma   90.00
#
_symmetry.space_group_name_H-M   'P 1'
#
loop_
_entity.id
_entity.type
_entity.pdbx_description
1 polymer ?
#
loop_
_entity_poly.entity_id
_entity_poly.type
_entity_poly.pdbx_seq_one_letter_code
_entity_poly.pdbx_strand_id
1 'polypeptide(L)'
;MGENKLLYTTRVHNDQGIKGTAWVEGENELRVATSSPLKSEEAGTNPEQLIALSWATCLNATIEIALKRHGIKDVSSEVAIQVDYRLNQETSITYFGFKVDIYMDLAQNKADEIVYEAERRCPISNIIGDYPHVEIVVHANDE
;
A
#
# COMPACT_ATOMS: atom_id res chain seq x y z
N MET A 1 16.35 24.22 -12.12
CA MET A 1 15.78 23.06 -11.42
C MET A 1 16.52 22.84 -10.12
N GLY A 2 15.77 22.51 -9.07
CA GLY A 2 16.37 22.26 -7.78
C GLY A 2 17.05 20.91 -7.70
N GLU A 3 17.95 20.77 -6.76
CA GLU A 3 18.56 19.50 -6.45
C GLU A 3 17.57 18.61 -5.72
N ASN A 4 17.72 17.29 -5.87
CA ASN A 4 16.94 16.34 -5.10
C ASN A 4 17.34 16.44 -3.63
N LYS A 5 16.35 16.44 -2.77
CA LYS A 5 16.58 16.58 -1.34
C LYS A 5 16.21 15.28 -0.64
N LEU A 6 17.12 14.76 0.17
CA LEU A 6 16.83 13.60 1.01
C LEU A 6 15.98 14.06 2.19
N LEU A 7 14.81 13.46 2.35
CA LEU A 7 13.89 13.78 3.45
C LEU A 7 13.95 12.78 4.59
N TYR A 8 14.24 11.52 4.27
CA TYR A 8 14.23 10.44 5.26
C TYR A 8 14.92 9.22 4.66
N THR A 9 15.61 8.48 5.48
CA THR A 9 16.20 7.20 5.08
C THR A 9 15.98 6.17 6.18
N THR A 10 15.79 4.93 5.77
CA THR A 10 15.70 3.81 6.68
C THR A 10 16.35 2.60 6.04
N ARG A 11 16.76 1.66 6.87
CA ARG A 11 17.37 0.43 6.39
C ARG A 11 16.81 -0.74 7.19
N VAL A 12 16.43 -1.78 6.47
CA VAL A 12 15.84 -2.96 7.09
C VAL A 12 16.62 -4.20 6.69
N HIS A 13 16.50 -5.22 7.50
CA HIS A 13 17.19 -6.50 7.31
C HIS A 13 16.20 -7.64 7.39
N ASN A 14 16.52 -8.73 6.73
CA ASN A 14 15.83 -10.00 6.91
C ASN A 14 16.90 -11.09 7.09
N ASP A 15 16.69 -11.96 8.06
CA ASP A 15 17.51 -13.12 8.28
C ASP A 15 16.62 -14.37 8.20
N GLN A 16 17.04 -15.38 7.44
CA GLN A 16 16.39 -16.66 7.23
C GLN A 16 15.09 -16.58 6.39
N GLY A 17 14.89 -15.50 5.65
CA GLY A 17 13.81 -15.39 4.68
C GLY A 17 12.44 -15.50 5.31
N ILE A 18 11.55 -16.30 4.68
CA ILE A 18 10.15 -16.37 5.09
C ILE A 18 9.94 -17.02 6.45
N LYS A 19 10.92 -17.77 6.93
CA LYS A 19 10.87 -18.43 8.25
C LYS A 19 11.60 -17.65 9.33
N GLY A 20 12.07 -16.46 9.00
CA GLY A 20 12.98 -15.74 9.86
C GLY A 20 12.37 -14.53 10.53
N THR A 21 13.18 -13.51 10.61
CA THR A 21 12.84 -12.24 11.25
C THR A 21 13.25 -11.10 10.32
N ALA A 22 12.40 -10.10 10.23
CA ALA A 22 12.73 -8.85 9.55
C ALA A 22 12.73 -7.72 10.59
N TRP A 23 13.66 -6.78 10.48
CA TRP A 23 13.77 -5.72 11.48
C TRP A 23 14.31 -4.43 10.85
N VAL A 24 13.97 -3.33 11.49
CA VAL A 24 14.45 -2.01 11.11
C VAL A 24 15.71 -1.71 11.91
N GLU A 25 16.75 -1.23 11.22
CA GLU A 25 18.01 -0.85 11.85
C GLU A 25 17.84 0.41 12.68
N GLY A 26 18.42 0.44 13.88
CA GLY A 26 18.42 1.60 14.75
C GLY A 26 17.85 1.34 16.14
N GLU A 27 17.76 2.42 16.94
CA GLU A 27 17.13 2.36 18.25
C GLU A 27 15.61 2.30 18.08
N ASN A 28 14.92 1.66 18.98
CA ASN A 28 13.47 1.45 18.89
C ASN A 28 13.05 0.75 17.61
N GLU A 29 13.87 -0.19 17.16
CA GLU A 29 13.64 -0.89 15.90
C GLU A 29 12.36 -1.72 15.93
N LEU A 30 11.60 -1.67 14.83
CA LEU A 30 10.50 -2.58 14.60
C LEU A 30 11.09 -3.94 14.21
N ARG A 31 10.64 -4.99 14.88
CA ARG A 31 11.07 -6.35 14.58
C ARG A 31 9.83 -7.22 14.41
N VAL A 32 9.76 -7.96 13.31
CA VAL A 32 8.62 -8.82 13.01
C VAL A 32 9.12 -10.22 12.66
N ALA A 33 8.39 -11.22 13.15
CA ALA A 33 8.58 -12.59 12.71
C ALA A 33 7.84 -12.77 11.40
N THR A 34 8.42 -13.55 10.49
CA THR A 34 7.79 -13.85 9.20
C THR A 34 7.43 -15.33 9.13
N SER A 35 6.39 -15.63 8.38
CA SER A 35 5.97 -17.00 8.13
C SER A 35 5.31 -17.09 6.76
N SER A 36 5.30 -18.30 6.18
CA SER A 36 4.69 -18.51 4.88
C SER A 36 3.16 -18.44 5.00
N PRO A 37 2.49 -17.67 4.13
CA PRO A 37 1.02 -17.66 4.12
C PRO A 37 0.43 -19.00 3.68
N LEU A 38 1.23 -19.87 3.09
CA LEU A 38 0.80 -21.20 2.65
C LEU A 38 0.86 -22.24 3.75
N LYS A 39 1.42 -21.88 4.91
CA LYS A 39 1.51 -22.75 6.09
C LYS A 39 0.84 -22.05 7.25
N SER A 40 -0.35 -22.47 7.59
CA SER A 40 -1.19 -21.78 8.57
C SER A 40 -0.80 -22.01 10.03
N GLU A 41 0.23 -22.82 10.27
CA GLU A 41 0.58 -23.24 11.63
C GLU A 41 1.48 -22.25 12.36
N GLU A 42 2.11 -21.33 11.66
CA GLU A 42 3.07 -20.41 12.25
C GLU A 42 2.50 -18.98 12.30
N ALA A 43 2.72 -18.32 13.42
CA ALA A 43 2.38 -16.91 13.56
C ALA A 43 3.46 -16.04 12.97
N GLY A 44 3.07 -14.95 12.33
CA GLY A 44 4.00 -13.99 11.75
C GLY A 44 3.37 -13.23 10.61
N THR A 45 4.08 -12.24 10.13
CA THR A 45 3.67 -11.49 8.94
C THR A 45 4.30 -12.12 7.69
N ASN A 46 3.96 -11.58 6.54
CA ASN A 46 4.46 -12.06 5.25
C ASN A 46 4.61 -10.89 4.28
N PRO A 47 5.27 -11.09 3.15
CA PRO A 47 5.46 -10.00 2.18
C PRO A 47 4.15 -9.39 1.68
N GLU A 48 3.10 -10.20 1.54
CA GLU A 48 1.80 -9.73 1.07
C GLU A 48 1.22 -8.71 2.04
N GLN A 49 1.25 -9.02 3.33
CA GLN A 49 0.77 -8.10 4.37
C GLN A 49 1.65 -6.86 4.44
N LEU A 50 2.96 -7.03 4.36
CA LEU A 50 3.89 -5.90 4.49
C LEU A 50 3.75 -4.90 3.35
N ILE A 51 3.61 -5.37 2.11
CA ILE A 51 3.43 -4.46 0.98
C ILE A 51 2.06 -3.78 1.04
N ALA A 52 1.02 -4.51 1.46
CA ALA A 52 -0.31 -3.94 1.60
C ALA A 52 -0.36 -2.88 2.70
N LEU A 53 0.28 -3.14 3.83
CA LEU A 53 0.36 -2.17 4.92
C LEU A 53 1.04 -0.87 4.47
N SER A 54 2.15 -0.99 3.76
CA SER A 54 2.89 0.18 3.29
C SER A 54 2.09 0.98 2.28
N TRP A 55 1.49 0.30 1.31
CA TRP A 55 0.73 0.98 0.26
C TRP A 55 -0.55 1.63 0.79
N ALA A 56 -1.31 0.91 1.62
CA ALA A 56 -2.52 1.46 2.21
C ALA A 56 -2.23 2.71 3.04
N THR A 57 -1.17 2.66 3.83
CA THR A 57 -0.77 3.78 4.68
C THR A 57 -0.34 4.99 3.85
N CYS A 58 0.52 4.76 2.87
CA CYS A 58 1.05 5.83 2.03
C CYS A 58 -0.06 6.46 1.17
N LEU A 59 -0.87 5.63 0.55
CA LEU A 59 -1.96 6.13 -0.31
C LEU A 59 -2.99 6.91 0.50
N ASN A 60 -3.39 6.39 1.67
CA ASN A 60 -4.38 7.08 2.48
C ASN A 60 -3.84 8.40 3.03
N ALA A 61 -2.57 8.44 3.43
CA ALA A 61 -1.95 9.70 3.86
C ALA A 61 -1.94 10.72 2.72
N THR A 62 -1.69 10.27 1.49
CA THR A 62 -1.69 11.15 0.33
C THR A 62 -3.10 11.63 -0.02
N ILE A 63 -4.11 10.77 0.17
CA ILE A 63 -5.51 11.15 0.01
C ILE A 63 -5.87 12.26 1.01
N GLU A 64 -5.45 12.12 2.27
CA GLU A 64 -5.71 13.14 3.28
C GLU A 64 -5.10 14.50 2.90
N ILE A 65 -3.91 14.48 2.34
CA ILE A 65 -3.27 15.72 1.86
C ILE A 65 -4.05 16.31 0.69
N ALA A 66 -4.52 15.48 -0.25
CA ALA A 66 -5.32 15.95 -1.38
C ALA A 66 -6.63 16.58 -0.91
N LEU A 67 -7.30 15.96 0.05
CA LEU A 67 -8.53 16.52 0.62
C LEU A 67 -8.27 17.92 1.20
N LYS A 68 -7.18 18.09 1.94
CA LYS A 68 -6.82 19.39 2.50
C LYS A 68 -6.55 20.43 1.41
N ARG A 69 -5.87 20.05 0.34
CA ARG A 69 -5.57 20.96 -0.77
C ARG A 69 -6.84 21.45 -1.45
N HIS A 70 -7.86 20.62 -1.49
CA HIS A 70 -9.14 20.97 -2.09
C HIS A 70 -10.08 21.67 -1.09
N GLY A 71 -9.59 21.98 0.10
CA GLY A 71 -10.39 22.66 1.12
C GLY A 71 -11.50 21.82 1.70
N ILE A 72 -11.40 20.50 1.55
CA ILE A 72 -12.40 19.56 2.03
C ILE A 72 -12.06 19.20 3.46
N LYS A 73 -12.96 19.54 4.39
CA LYS A 73 -12.81 19.26 5.81
C LYS A 73 -13.87 18.26 6.26
N ASP A 74 -13.59 17.58 7.35
CA ASP A 74 -14.53 16.68 8.00
C ASP A 74 -14.92 15.48 7.14
N VAL A 75 -14.06 15.11 6.17
CA VAL A 75 -14.20 13.89 5.39
C VAL A 75 -13.02 12.99 5.74
N SER A 76 -13.33 11.80 6.20
CA SER A 76 -12.32 10.78 6.44
C SER A 76 -12.25 9.82 5.26
N SER A 77 -11.12 9.16 5.10
CA SER A 77 -10.93 8.18 4.05
C SER A 77 -10.33 6.90 4.63
N GLU A 78 -10.66 5.79 4.00
CA GLU A 78 -10.11 4.50 4.34
C GLU A 78 -9.62 3.83 3.07
N VAL A 79 -8.46 3.19 3.14
CA VAL A 79 -7.92 2.40 2.03
C VAL A 79 -7.78 0.96 2.51
N ALA A 80 -8.41 0.04 1.80
CA ALA A 80 -8.28 -1.39 2.06
C ALA A 80 -7.61 -2.03 0.84
N ILE A 81 -6.58 -2.81 1.06
CA ILE A 81 -5.84 -3.47 -0.02
C ILE A 81 -5.86 -4.97 0.21
N GLN A 82 -6.41 -5.68 -0.76
CA GLN A 82 -6.36 -7.13 -0.81
C GLN A 82 -5.22 -7.54 -1.73
N VAL A 83 -4.40 -8.47 -1.27
CA VAL A 83 -3.31 -9.02 -2.06
C VAL A 83 -3.59 -10.50 -2.26
N ASP A 84 -3.61 -10.91 -3.52
CA ASP A 84 -3.74 -12.32 -3.89
C ASP A 84 -2.38 -12.84 -4.32
N TYR A 85 -1.98 -13.99 -3.81
CA TYR A 85 -0.77 -14.68 -4.23
C TYR A 85 -1.18 -15.75 -5.23
N ARG A 86 -0.76 -15.57 -6.49
CA ARG A 86 -1.25 -16.37 -7.59
C ARG A 86 -0.10 -17.07 -8.32
N LEU A 87 -0.43 -18.16 -8.98
CA LEU A 87 0.52 -18.92 -9.80
C LEU A 87 0.08 -18.87 -11.26
N ASN A 88 0.97 -18.41 -12.12
CA ASN A 88 0.78 -18.55 -13.56
C ASN A 88 1.18 -19.99 -13.94
N GLN A 89 0.20 -20.80 -14.34
CA GLN A 89 0.43 -22.22 -14.58
C GLN A 89 1.23 -22.47 -15.86
N GLU A 90 1.24 -21.53 -16.79
CA GLU A 90 2.01 -21.68 -18.03
C GLU A 90 3.50 -21.44 -17.80
N THR A 91 3.84 -20.46 -16.99
CA THR A 91 5.24 -20.07 -16.75
C THR A 91 5.79 -20.63 -15.45
N SER A 92 4.92 -21.11 -14.55
CA SER A 92 5.26 -21.53 -13.18
C SER A 92 5.82 -20.38 -12.34
N ILE A 93 5.51 -19.15 -12.71
CA ILE A 93 5.93 -17.96 -11.96
C ILE A 93 4.78 -17.47 -11.09
N THR A 94 5.07 -17.21 -9.81
CA THR A 94 4.09 -16.63 -8.90
C THR A 94 4.09 -15.11 -9.02
N TYR A 95 2.96 -14.51 -8.73
CA TYR A 95 2.81 -13.06 -8.80
C TYR A 95 1.72 -12.59 -7.83
N PHE A 96 1.70 -11.29 -7.56
CA PHE A 96 0.67 -10.69 -6.72
C PHE A 96 -0.39 -10.01 -7.58
N GLY A 97 -1.65 -10.19 -7.18
CA GLY A 97 -2.74 -9.38 -7.68
C GLY A 97 -3.21 -8.47 -6.56
N PHE A 98 -3.63 -7.26 -6.88
CA PHE A 98 -4.06 -6.27 -5.91
C PHE A 98 -5.46 -5.78 -6.22
N LYS A 99 -6.28 -5.69 -5.19
CA LYS A 99 -7.53 -4.96 -5.25
C LYS A 99 -7.51 -3.87 -4.20
N VAL A 100 -7.64 -2.63 -4.63
CA VAL A 100 -7.59 -1.46 -3.77
C VAL A 100 -9.00 -0.88 -3.68
N ASP A 101 -9.57 -0.88 -2.48
CA ASP A 101 -10.88 -0.28 -2.21
C ASP A 101 -10.66 0.99 -1.41
N ILE A 102 -11.14 2.10 -1.92
CA ILE A 102 -11.00 3.41 -1.28
C ILE A 102 -12.38 3.91 -0.91
N TYR A 103 -12.58 4.21 0.35
CA TYR A 103 -13.87 4.64 0.90
C TYR A 103 -13.78 6.09 1.35
N MET A 104 -14.71 6.92 0.88
CA MET A 104 -14.80 8.29 1.37
C MET A 104 -16.22 8.82 1.17
N ASP A 105 -16.70 9.54 2.17
CA ASP A 105 -18.03 10.11 2.17
C ASP A 105 -18.03 11.43 1.39
N LEU A 106 -18.05 11.32 0.09
CA LEU A 106 -17.88 12.42 -0.84
C LEU A 106 -18.57 12.05 -2.15
N ALA A 107 -19.05 13.04 -2.91
CA ALA A 107 -19.66 12.75 -4.20
C ALA A 107 -18.68 12.05 -5.13
N GLN A 108 -19.17 11.13 -5.95
CA GLN A 108 -18.34 10.24 -6.77
C GLN A 108 -17.36 11.01 -7.65
N ASN A 109 -17.80 12.04 -8.34
CA ASN A 109 -16.92 12.79 -9.24
C ASN A 109 -15.79 13.48 -8.47
N LYS A 110 -16.06 13.98 -7.27
CA LYS A 110 -15.04 14.63 -6.44
C LYS A 110 -14.11 13.58 -5.83
N ALA A 111 -14.67 12.46 -5.37
CA ALA A 111 -13.85 11.36 -4.86
C ALA A 111 -12.88 10.85 -5.93
N ASP A 112 -13.34 10.67 -7.16
CA ASP A 112 -12.48 10.24 -8.28
C ASP A 112 -11.35 11.23 -8.52
N GLU A 113 -11.63 12.52 -8.46
CA GLU A 113 -10.64 13.57 -8.65
C GLU A 113 -9.56 13.51 -7.55
N ILE A 114 -9.99 13.36 -6.29
CA ILE A 114 -9.09 13.25 -5.15
C ILE A 114 -8.19 12.02 -5.27
N VAL A 115 -8.78 10.89 -5.61
CA VAL A 115 -8.02 9.63 -5.76
C VAL A 115 -7.03 9.72 -6.91
N TYR A 116 -7.44 10.29 -8.05
CA TYR A 116 -6.55 10.46 -9.19
C TYR A 116 -5.31 11.29 -8.81
N GLU A 117 -5.52 12.40 -8.12
CA GLU A 117 -4.41 13.22 -7.64
C GLU A 117 -3.51 12.46 -6.67
N ALA A 118 -4.14 11.74 -5.72
CA ALA A 118 -3.39 11.01 -4.70
C ALA A 118 -2.53 9.90 -5.31
N GLU A 119 -3.06 9.14 -6.27
CA GLU A 119 -2.29 8.08 -6.93
C GLU A 119 -1.06 8.63 -7.64
N ARG A 120 -1.17 9.79 -8.25
CA ARG A 120 -0.05 10.42 -8.95
C ARG A 120 1.04 10.89 -7.98
N ARG A 121 0.68 11.19 -6.75
CA ARG A 121 1.60 11.75 -5.75
C ARG A 121 2.09 10.74 -4.73
N CYS A 122 1.42 9.60 -4.62
CA CYS A 122 1.80 8.55 -3.67
C CYS A 122 3.04 7.83 -4.17
N PRO A 123 4.18 7.88 -3.43
CA PRO A 123 5.40 7.21 -3.88
C PRO A 123 5.24 5.72 -4.09
N ILE A 124 4.45 5.04 -3.24
CA ILE A 124 4.22 3.60 -3.39
C ILE A 124 3.41 3.32 -4.66
N SER A 125 2.34 4.10 -4.92
CA SER A 125 1.57 3.94 -6.16
C SER A 125 2.46 4.16 -7.39
N ASN A 126 3.41 5.08 -7.32
CA ASN A 126 4.34 5.30 -8.42
C ASN A 126 5.28 4.11 -8.63
N ILE A 127 5.69 3.44 -7.57
CA ILE A 127 6.49 2.21 -7.69
C ILE A 127 5.67 1.10 -8.34
N ILE A 128 4.40 0.95 -7.95
CA ILE A 128 3.49 -0.04 -8.54
C ILE A 128 3.31 0.24 -10.04
N GLY A 129 3.15 1.53 -10.40
CA GLY A 129 3.13 1.97 -11.80
C GLY A 129 2.05 1.29 -12.62
N ASP A 130 2.45 0.80 -13.79
CA ASP A 130 1.54 0.16 -14.74
C ASP A 130 1.41 -1.35 -14.53
N TYR A 131 1.67 -1.83 -13.31
CA TYR A 131 1.55 -3.25 -13.02
C TYR A 131 0.15 -3.74 -13.42
N PRO A 132 0.03 -4.80 -14.27
CA PRO A 132 -1.25 -5.14 -14.89
C PRO A 132 -2.27 -5.79 -13.97
N HIS A 133 -1.86 -6.25 -12.79
CA HIS A 133 -2.74 -6.99 -11.88
C HIS A 133 -3.19 -6.09 -10.71
N VAL A 134 -3.70 -4.91 -11.02
CA VAL A 134 -4.18 -3.95 -10.03
C VAL A 134 -5.58 -3.50 -10.44
N GLU A 135 -6.52 -3.62 -9.51
CA GLU A 135 -7.87 -3.07 -9.66
C GLU A 135 -8.10 -2.05 -8.55
N ILE A 136 -8.57 -0.86 -8.89
CA ILE A 136 -8.86 0.18 -7.92
C ILE A 136 -10.35 0.55 -8.03
N VAL A 137 -11.04 0.50 -6.89
CA VAL A 137 -12.47 0.84 -6.82
C VAL A 137 -12.65 1.94 -5.78
N VAL A 138 -13.27 3.03 -6.21
CA VAL A 138 -13.57 4.16 -5.33
C VAL A 138 -15.02 4.06 -4.89
N HIS A 139 -15.23 3.90 -3.58
CA HIS A 139 -16.56 3.82 -2.97
C HIS A 139 -16.91 5.19 -2.41
N ALA A 140 -17.79 5.87 -3.07
CA ALA A 140 -18.15 7.24 -2.76
C ALA A 140 -19.62 7.33 -2.40
N ASN A 141 -20.02 8.51 -1.95
CA ASN A 141 -21.41 8.82 -1.70
C ASN A 141 -22.02 9.33 -3.00
N ASP A 142 -23.10 8.69 -3.45
CA ASP A 142 -23.77 9.02 -4.72
C ASP A 142 -24.70 10.22 -4.64
N GLU A 143 -24.80 10.85 -3.47
CA GLU A 143 -25.67 12.00 -3.31
C GLU A 143 -24.99 13.33 -3.58
#